data_bee2e07e18d32853d917dcf375c7048f
#
_entry.id   bee2e07e18d32853d917dcf375c7048f
#
_cell.length_a   1.000
_cell.length_b   1.000
_cell.length_c   1.000
_cell.angle_alpha   90.00
_cell.angle_beta   90.00
_cell.angle_gamma   90.00
#
_symmetry.space_group_name_H-M   'P 1'
#
loop_
_entity.id
_entity.type
_entity.pdbx_description
1 polymer ?
#
loop_
_entity_poly.entity_id
_entity_poly.type
_entity_poly.pdbx_seq_one_letter_code
_entity_poly.pdbx_strand_id
1 'polypeptide(L)'
;MKHVKLPGFSSSTLFTAATRPVAGAATAFHLDGDRFGTMHRLLELSISEEVLEARSSEAVPTGTTVSLGFETTGLTARRGEVVHCDPCGEAWRVGIRLVDAA
;
A
#
# COMPACT_ATOMS: atom_id res chain seq x y z
N MET A 1 -22.75 -9.84 16.56
CA MET A 1 -22.98 -9.71 16.01
C MET A 1 -22.83 -9.56 15.72
N LYS A 2 -22.65 -9.26 15.82
CA LYS A 2 -22.66 -8.96 15.25
C LYS A 2 -22.14 -8.84 14.77
N HIS A 3 -21.64 -8.29 14.87
CA HIS A 3 -21.47 -7.99 14.10
C HIS A 3 -20.90 -7.84 13.73
N VAL A 4 -20.65 -7.62 13.81
CA VAL A 4 -20.45 -7.46 13.20
C VAL A 4 -20.05 -7.26 12.87
N LYS A 5 -19.89 -6.74 12.77
CA LYS A 5 -19.81 -6.47 12.21
C LYS A 5 -19.33 -6.40 11.73
N LEU A 6 -19.18 -6.11 11.71
CA LEU A 6 -18.97 -6.02 11.01
C LEU A 6 -18.61 -5.74 10.54
N PRO A 7 -18.42 -5.40 10.40
CA PRO A 7 -18.17 -5.11 9.81
C PRO A 7 -17.57 -4.93 9.40
N GLY A 8 -17.32 -4.43 9.29
CA GLY A 8 -17.03 -4.12 8.73
C GLY A 8 -16.46 -4.26 8.57
N PHE A 9 -16.24 -4.04 8.51
CA PHE A 9 -15.90 -4.33 8.13
C PHE A 9 -15.68 -4.49 7.62
N SER A 10 -15.70 -4.07 7.55
CA SER A 10 -15.49 -4.45 6.99
C SER A 10 -15.31 -5.01 6.23
N SER A 11 -15.61 -4.95 6.08
CA SER A 11 -15.66 -5.64 4.83
C SER A 11 -14.31 -5.95 4.28
N SER A 12 -13.44 -5.18 4.57
CA SER A 12 -12.09 -5.38 4.15
C SER A 12 -11.50 -6.64 4.71
N THR A 13 -12.09 -7.17 5.74
CA THR A 13 -11.61 -8.41 6.30
C THR A 13 -11.55 -9.53 5.29
N LEU A 14 -12.36 -9.48 4.27
CA LEU A 14 -12.36 -10.51 3.27
C LEU A 14 -11.03 -10.62 2.57
N PHE A 15 -10.34 -9.52 2.45
CA PHE A 15 -9.12 -9.48 1.67
C PHE A 15 -7.89 -9.84 2.45
N THR A 16 -7.95 -9.68 3.75
CA THR A 16 -6.75 -9.90 4.54
C THR A 16 -6.26 -11.32 4.42
N ALA A 17 -7.15 -12.25 4.18
CA ALA A 17 -6.76 -13.64 4.04
C ALA A 17 -5.89 -13.87 2.82
N ALA A 18 -5.94 -12.98 1.85
CA ALA A 18 -5.19 -13.14 0.61
C ALA A 18 -3.85 -12.44 0.61
N THR A 19 -3.56 -11.65 1.65
CA THR A 19 -2.28 -10.96 1.70
C THR A 19 -1.21 -11.86 2.26
N ARG A 20 0.01 -11.60 1.87
CA ARG A 20 1.16 -12.30 2.43
C ARG A 20 2.29 -11.31 2.60
N PRO A 21 3.13 -11.50 3.60
CA PRO A 21 4.24 -10.60 3.84
C PRO A 21 5.28 -10.71 2.72
N VAL A 22 5.96 -9.60 2.49
CA VAL A 22 7.02 -9.54 1.50
C VAL A 22 8.26 -9.03 2.21
N ALA A 23 9.38 -9.72 2.01
CA ALA A 23 10.64 -9.32 2.62
C ALA A 23 11.16 -8.07 1.93
N GLY A 24 11.92 -7.29 2.70
CA GLY A 24 12.54 -6.09 2.17
C GLY A 24 11.59 -4.92 2.12
N ALA A 25 12.03 -3.85 1.51
CA ALA A 25 11.27 -2.63 1.42
C ALA A 25 10.81 -2.40 -0.01
N ALA A 26 9.97 -1.41 -0.20
CA ALA A 26 9.59 -0.94 -1.52
C ALA A 26 9.76 0.56 -1.55
N THR A 27 9.87 1.12 -2.74
CA THR A 27 9.90 2.55 -2.94
C THR A 27 8.68 2.92 -3.76
N ALA A 28 7.90 3.88 -3.26
CA ALA A 28 6.78 4.43 -3.98
C ALA A 28 7.20 5.77 -4.57
N PHE A 29 7.11 5.88 -5.89
CA PHE A 29 7.54 7.05 -6.64
C PHE A 29 6.30 7.72 -7.19
N HIS A 30 6.08 8.99 -6.83
CA HIS A 30 4.90 9.74 -7.29
C HIS A 30 4.96 9.95 -8.80
N LEU A 31 3.91 9.58 -9.49
CA LEU A 31 3.85 9.69 -10.95
C LEU A 31 3.05 10.88 -11.42
N ASP A 32 2.36 11.59 -10.54
CA ASP A 32 1.54 12.72 -10.96
C ASP A 32 1.50 13.79 -9.87
N GLY A 33 0.87 14.91 -10.21
CA GLY A 33 0.61 15.98 -9.27
C GLY A 33 1.83 16.81 -8.97
N ASP A 34 1.66 17.68 -7.99
CA ASP A 34 2.69 18.61 -7.58
C ASP A 34 3.91 17.93 -6.97
N ARG A 35 3.73 16.69 -6.55
CA ARG A 35 4.80 15.95 -5.89
C ARG A 35 5.45 14.93 -6.80
N PHE A 36 5.27 15.09 -8.09
CA PHE A 36 5.89 14.18 -9.05
C PHE A 36 7.37 14.02 -8.75
N GLY A 37 7.82 12.78 -8.72
CA GLY A 37 9.22 12.48 -8.44
C GLY A 37 9.55 12.26 -6.97
N THR A 38 8.63 12.59 -6.07
CA THR A 38 8.82 12.33 -4.65
C THR A 38 8.79 10.83 -4.40
N MET A 39 9.69 10.36 -3.54
CA MET A 39 9.77 8.95 -3.22
C MET A 39 9.53 8.73 -1.75
N HIS A 40 8.86 7.62 -1.43
CA HIS A 40 8.65 7.19 -0.06
C HIS A 40 9.14 5.77 0.09
N ARG A 41 9.86 5.50 1.16
CA ARG A 41 10.27 4.15 1.48
C ARG A 41 9.17 3.47 2.27
N LEU A 42 8.78 2.30 1.81
CA LEU A 42 7.69 1.54 2.43
C LEU A 42 8.27 0.29 3.07
N LEU A 43 7.86 0.04 4.30
CA LEU A 43 8.36 -1.08 5.12
C LEU A 43 7.21 -1.97 5.53
N GLU A 44 7.52 -3.15 6.02
CA GLU A 44 6.53 -4.09 6.54
C GLU A 44 5.45 -4.37 5.50
N LEU A 45 5.91 -4.77 4.33
CA LEU A 45 5.03 -4.96 3.18
C LEU A 45 4.17 -6.20 3.32
N SER A 46 2.92 -6.08 2.90
CA SER A 46 2.00 -7.21 2.78
C SER A 46 1.23 -7.03 1.49
N ILE A 47 1.22 -8.03 0.64
CA ILE A 47 0.70 -7.88 -0.72
C ILE A 47 -0.33 -8.96 -1.04
N SER A 48 -1.32 -8.57 -1.85
CA SER A 48 -2.23 -9.49 -2.48
C SER A 48 -2.22 -9.15 -3.97
N GLU A 49 -3.14 -9.75 -4.73
CA GLU A 49 -3.20 -9.44 -6.16
C GLU A 49 -3.61 -7.99 -6.40
N GLU A 50 -4.36 -7.40 -5.49
CA GLU A 50 -4.96 -6.10 -5.73
C GLU A 50 -4.48 -5.00 -4.80
N VAL A 51 -3.88 -5.35 -3.68
CA VAL A 51 -3.58 -4.36 -2.65
C VAL A 51 -2.21 -4.61 -2.05
N LEU A 52 -1.50 -3.52 -1.81
CA LEU A 52 -0.28 -3.52 -1.01
C LEU A 52 -0.55 -2.72 0.25
N GLU A 53 -0.23 -3.29 1.41
CA GLU A 53 -0.25 -2.58 2.67
C GLU A 53 1.18 -2.41 3.15
N ALA A 54 1.49 -1.26 3.71
CA ALA A 54 2.85 -0.98 4.13
C ALA A 54 2.86 0.09 5.20
N ARG A 55 4.04 0.27 5.80
CA ARG A 55 4.27 1.34 6.76
C ARG A 55 5.21 2.36 6.15
N SER A 56 4.88 3.64 6.32
CA SER A 56 5.70 4.74 5.85
C SER A 56 6.01 5.67 7.00
N SER A 57 7.18 6.28 7.01
CA SER A 57 7.52 7.28 8.02
C SER A 57 6.87 8.62 7.71
N GLU A 58 6.32 8.78 6.52
CA GLU A 58 5.70 10.03 6.11
C GLU A 58 4.31 9.74 5.57
N ALA A 59 3.41 10.73 5.71
CA ALA A 59 2.09 10.60 5.12
C ALA A 59 2.21 10.60 3.59
N VAL A 60 1.42 9.75 2.95
CA VAL A 60 1.38 9.67 1.50
C VAL A 60 -0.04 10.05 1.07
N PRO A 61 -0.21 11.10 0.28
CA PRO A 61 -1.56 11.57 -0.04
C PRO A 61 -2.39 10.53 -0.78
N THR A 62 -3.63 10.36 -0.35
CA THR A 62 -4.54 9.45 -1.04
C THR A 62 -4.86 10.00 -2.41
N GLY A 63 -5.14 9.09 -3.34
CA GLY A 63 -5.41 9.48 -4.72
C GLY A 63 -4.16 9.60 -5.58
N THR A 64 -2.99 9.52 -4.97
CA THR A 64 -1.74 9.63 -5.71
C THR A 64 -1.47 8.35 -6.49
N THR A 65 -1.05 8.52 -7.74
CA THR A 65 -0.58 7.39 -8.54
C THR A 65 0.91 7.23 -8.30
N VAL A 66 1.32 6.01 -8.01
CA VAL A 66 2.73 5.73 -7.71
C VAL A 66 3.23 4.55 -8.54
N SER A 67 4.53 4.53 -8.75
CA SER A 67 5.23 3.37 -9.26
C SER A 67 5.95 2.73 -8.08
N LEU A 68 5.80 1.41 -7.95
CA LEU A 68 6.35 0.66 -6.83
C LEU A 68 7.51 -0.19 -7.31
N GLY A 69 8.66 0.03 -6.71
CA GLY A 69 9.82 -0.83 -6.94
C GLY A 69 10.12 -1.59 -5.67
N PHE A 70 10.40 -2.87 -5.79
CA PHE A 70 10.60 -3.77 -4.65
C PHE A 70 12.06 -4.14 -4.53
N GLU A 71 12.54 -4.25 -3.28
CA GLU A 71 13.90 -4.71 -3.04
C GLU A 71 14.03 -6.21 -3.26
N THR A 72 12.95 -6.94 -3.00
CA THR A 72 12.98 -8.39 -3.14
C THR A 72 13.07 -8.78 -4.61
N THR A 73 14.02 -9.63 -4.94
CA THR A 73 14.19 -10.12 -6.29
C THR A 73 12.98 -10.92 -6.71
N GLY A 74 12.56 -10.77 -7.94
CA GLY A 74 11.47 -11.56 -8.49
C GLY A 74 10.13 -10.87 -8.44
N LEU A 75 10.05 -9.71 -7.78
CA LEU A 75 8.82 -8.92 -7.80
C LEU A 75 8.96 -7.83 -8.84
N THR A 76 8.05 -7.87 -9.80
CA THR A 76 8.02 -6.89 -10.88
C THR A 76 7.50 -5.56 -10.36
N ALA A 77 8.07 -4.47 -10.84
CA ALA A 77 7.55 -3.14 -10.52
C ALA A 77 6.09 -3.04 -10.92
N ARG A 78 5.30 -2.37 -10.10
CA ARG A 78 3.87 -2.24 -10.30
C ARG A 78 3.47 -0.79 -10.15
N ARG A 79 2.36 -0.45 -10.77
CA ARG A 79 1.75 0.86 -10.57
C ARG A 79 0.59 0.69 -9.62
N GLY A 80 0.30 1.73 -8.85
CA GLY A 80 -0.81 1.69 -7.93
C GLY A 80 -1.33 3.06 -7.60
N GLU A 81 -2.44 3.05 -6.89
CA GLU A 81 -3.06 4.28 -6.41
C GLU A 81 -3.21 4.19 -4.90
N VAL A 82 -2.78 5.22 -4.20
CA VAL A 82 -2.89 5.26 -2.74
C VAL A 82 -4.36 5.44 -2.39
N VAL A 83 -4.92 4.46 -1.68
CA VAL A 83 -6.34 4.48 -1.35
C VAL A 83 -6.60 4.81 0.11
N HIS A 84 -5.63 4.62 0.99
CA HIS A 84 -5.75 5.14 2.35
C HIS A 84 -4.37 5.37 2.94
N CYS A 85 -4.33 6.26 3.92
CA CYS A 85 -3.11 6.57 4.64
C CYS A 85 -3.53 7.03 6.03
N ASP A 86 -3.26 6.21 7.03
CA ASP A 86 -3.76 6.43 8.38
C ASP A 86 -2.60 6.49 9.37
N PRO A 87 -2.69 7.36 10.37
CA PRO A 87 -1.65 7.41 11.39
C PRO A 87 -1.60 6.09 12.16
N CYS A 88 -0.39 5.66 12.47
CA CYS A 88 -0.17 4.42 13.20
C CYS A 88 1.08 4.62 14.06
N GLY A 89 0.87 5.05 15.31
CA GLY A 89 1.98 5.41 16.17
C GLY A 89 2.70 6.60 15.61
N GLU A 90 4.00 6.46 15.42
CA GLU A 90 4.81 7.54 14.85
C GLU A 90 4.97 7.39 13.33
N ALA A 91 4.24 6.46 12.76
CA ALA A 91 4.35 6.18 11.34
C ALA A 91 2.96 6.24 10.72
N TRP A 92 2.87 5.82 9.47
CA TRP A 92 1.63 5.84 8.70
C TRP A 92 1.42 4.48 8.09
N ARG A 93 0.18 4.03 8.11
CA ARG A 93 -0.17 2.80 7.43
C ARG A 93 -0.79 3.18 6.10
N VAL A 94 -0.20 2.66 5.03
CA VAL A 94 -0.56 3.06 3.67
C VAL A 94 -1.11 1.85 2.94
N GLY A 95 -2.26 2.04 2.28
CA GLY A 95 -2.84 1.03 1.41
C GLY A 95 -2.81 1.53 -0.02
N ILE A 96 -2.32 0.68 -0.91
CA ILE A 96 -2.17 1.01 -2.32
C ILE A 96 -2.88 -0.04 -3.14
N ARG A 97 -3.84 0.40 -3.94
CA ARG A 97 -4.54 -0.49 -4.85
C ARG A 97 -3.65 -0.68 -6.07
N LEU A 98 -3.30 -1.92 -6.33
CA LEU A 98 -2.40 -2.23 -7.44
C LEU A 98 -3.17 -2.25 -8.74
N VAL A 99 -2.55 -1.70 -9.76
CA VAL A 99 -3.11 -1.77 -11.11
C VAL A 99 -2.13 -2.56 -11.96
N ASP A 100 -2.29 -2.54 -13.23
CA ASP A 100 -1.46 -3.33 -14.12
C ASP A 100 0.02 -3.06 -13.92
N ALA A 101 0.82 -4.03 -14.22
CA ALA A 101 2.26 -3.86 -14.21
C ALA A 101 2.62 -2.75 -15.16
N ALA A 102 3.61 -2.00 -14.78
CA ALA A 102 4.05 -0.86 -15.58
C ALA A 102 4.56 -1.28 -16.94
#